data_e27296395fd3486aeed300b6b6f4a83a
#
_entry.id   e27296395fd3486aeed300b6b6f4a83a
#
_cell.length_a   1.000
_cell.length_b   1.000
_cell.length_c   1.000
_cell.angle_alpha   90.00
_cell.angle_beta   90.00
_cell.angle_gamma   90.00
#
_symmetry.space_group_name_H-M   'P 1'
#
loop_
_entity.id
_entity.type
_entity.pdbx_description
1 polymer ?
#
loop_
_entity_poly.entity_id
_entity_poly.type
_entity_poly.pdbx_seq_one_letter_code
_entity_poly.pdbx_strand_id
1 'polypeptide(L)'
;MKNKILISGKQTKIGLSLKKYSIDSITSTLNKYFQDFISSSILFSKDSFNFKCEISIHLEKTIFVKSHSFSNDAYGAFNLANEKIKKRIRRYHRKLTDHRSKLAKKDLETNASEYIIKNPEKVNIKVSEKEPVVIAESEEIIKSLTVSEAIMLMDLNDQNAIFFKNTKNKRLNLLFKRADGNIGWLDPKK
;
A
#
# COMPACT_ATOMS: atom_id res chain seq x y z
N MET A 1 21.19 6.62 0.53
CA MET A 1 20.79 6.61 1.96
C MET A 1 19.77 5.49 2.11
N LYS A 2 20.18 4.36 2.69
CA LYS A 2 19.31 3.20 2.97
C LYS A 2 18.90 3.22 4.44
N ASN A 3 17.79 2.54 4.77
CA ASN A 3 17.30 2.35 6.15
C ASN A 3 16.83 3.63 6.87
N LYS A 4 16.32 4.61 6.13
CA LYS A 4 15.79 5.84 6.72
C LYS A 4 14.38 5.59 7.30
N ILE A 5 14.20 5.81 8.62
CA ILE A 5 12.88 5.72 9.28
C ILE A 5 12.43 7.13 9.66
N LEU A 6 11.28 7.54 9.18
CA LEU A 6 10.63 8.82 9.48
C LEU A 6 9.38 8.58 10.31
N ILE A 7 9.24 9.33 11.42
CA ILE A 7 8.03 9.29 12.25
C ILE A 7 7.47 10.69 12.37
N SER A 8 6.21 10.84 12.03
CA SER A 8 5.48 12.11 12.06
C SER A 8 4.11 11.97 12.69
N GLY A 9 3.60 13.07 13.22
CA GLY A 9 2.25 13.17 13.76
C GLY A 9 1.45 14.22 12.99
N LYS A 10 0.23 13.87 12.61
CA LYS A 10 -0.75 14.79 12.05
C LYS A 10 -1.76 15.12 13.14
N GLN A 11 -1.82 16.40 13.53
CA GLN A 11 -2.70 16.90 14.61
C GLN A 11 -2.46 16.22 15.97
N THR A 12 -1.27 15.60 16.17
CA THR A 12 -0.90 15.00 17.44
C THR A 12 0.60 15.12 17.67
N LYS A 13 1.01 15.34 18.93
CA LYS A 13 2.44 15.35 19.32
C LYS A 13 2.86 13.93 19.65
N ILE A 14 3.99 13.50 19.09
CA ILE A 14 4.54 12.19 19.32
C ILE A 14 5.69 12.31 20.31
N GLY A 15 5.54 11.67 21.47
CA GLY A 15 6.57 11.62 22.51
C GLY A 15 7.80 10.79 22.08
N LEU A 16 8.95 11.07 22.70
CA LEU A 16 10.20 10.36 22.42
C LEU A 16 10.10 8.85 22.67
N SER A 17 9.36 8.43 23.70
CA SER A 17 9.16 7.01 24.02
C SER A 17 8.43 6.27 22.90
N LEU A 18 7.35 6.83 22.34
CA LEU A 18 6.62 6.23 21.24
C LEU A 18 7.47 6.19 19.96
N LYS A 19 8.26 7.26 19.68
CA LYS A 19 9.19 7.28 18.56
C LYS A 19 10.22 6.16 18.67
N LYS A 20 10.90 6.03 19.81
CA LYS A 20 11.89 4.98 20.06
C LYS A 20 11.27 3.60 19.92
N TYR A 21 10.15 3.35 20.59
CA TYR A 21 9.42 2.08 20.51
C TYR A 21 9.08 1.70 19.06
N SER A 22 8.57 2.64 18.27
CA SER A 22 8.19 2.40 16.88
C SER A 22 9.40 2.10 16.00
N ILE A 23 10.52 2.81 16.17
CA ILE A 23 11.76 2.57 15.44
C ILE A 23 12.29 1.18 15.76
N ASP A 24 12.44 0.83 17.03
CA ASP A 24 13.01 -0.44 17.47
C ASP A 24 12.15 -1.62 16.96
N SER A 25 10.84 -1.49 17.06
CA SER A 25 9.89 -2.53 16.63
C SER A 25 9.88 -2.73 15.11
N ILE A 26 9.87 -1.66 14.31
CA ILE A 26 9.92 -1.75 12.84
C ILE A 26 11.28 -2.29 12.38
N THR A 27 12.37 -1.81 12.95
CA THR A 27 13.72 -2.29 12.64
C THR A 27 13.86 -3.79 12.91
N SER A 28 13.40 -4.26 14.08
CA SER A 28 13.36 -5.68 14.40
C SER A 28 12.52 -6.49 13.41
N THR A 29 11.39 -5.95 12.98
CA THR A 29 10.51 -6.60 11.99
C THR A 29 11.19 -6.71 10.62
N LEU A 30 11.85 -5.66 10.16
CA LEU A 30 12.48 -5.62 8.84
C LEU A 30 13.75 -6.46 8.78
N ASN A 31 14.62 -6.36 9.80
CA ASN A 31 15.89 -7.10 9.86
C ASN A 31 15.68 -8.63 9.85
N LYS A 32 14.50 -9.11 10.24
CA LYS A 32 14.17 -10.54 10.18
C LYS A 32 14.07 -11.08 8.76
N TYR A 33 13.70 -10.22 7.78
CA TYR A 33 13.40 -10.65 6.40
C TYR A 33 14.26 -9.99 5.34
N PHE A 34 14.83 -8.82 5.64
CA PHE A 34 15.60 -8.01 4.68
C PHE A 34 16.89 -7.52 5.34
N GLN A 35 17.98 -7.55 4.57
CA GLN A 35 19.25 -6.94 5.00
C GLN A 35 19.18 -5.41 4.91
N ASP A 36 18.51 -4.91 3.88
CA ASP A 36 18.36 -3.48 3.59
C ASP A 36 16.93 -3.15 3.12
N PHE A 37 16.50 -1.93 3.41
CA PHE A 37 15.31 -1.30 2.84
C PHE A 37 15.63 0.16 2.48
N ILE A 38 14.84 0.76 1.60
CA ILE A 38 15.12 2.14 1.17
C ILE A 38 14.68 3.12 2.24
N SER A 39 13.42 3.04 2.68
CA SER A 39 12.89 3.93 3.71
C SER A 39 11.64 3.33 4.38
N SER A 40 11.32 3.84 5.55
CA SER A 40 10.06 3.58 6.23
C SER A 40 9.48 4.90 6.74
N SER A 41 8.18 5.09 6.61
CA SER A 41 7.44 6.20 7.20
C SER A 41 6.33 5.69 8.10
N ILE A 42 6.21 6.29 9.28
CA ILE A 42 5.18 5.99 10.26
C ILE A 42 4.47 7.30 10.57
N LEU A 43 3.19 7.36 10.24
CA LEU A 43 2.33 8.52 10.48
C LEU A 43 1.29 8.19 11.54
N PHE A 44 1.30 8.95 12.61
CA PHE A 44 0.25 8.92 13.61
C PHE A 44 -0.72 10.08 13.38
N SER A 45 -2.00 9.81 13.48
CA SER A 45 -3.04 10.84 13.48
C SER A 45 -4.09 10.53 14.53
N LYS A 46 -4.74 11.58 15.04
CA LYS A 46 -5.89 11.44 15.93
C LYS A 46 -7.14 11.74 15.13
N ASP A 47 -8.09 10.82 15.17
CA ASP A 47 -9.39 10.95 14.54
C ASP A 47 -10.46 10.81 15.62
N SER A 48 -10.97 11.96 16.07
CA SER A 48 -11.94 12.06 17.17
C SER A 48 -11.46 11.32 18.44
N PHE A 49 -11.98 10.14 18.70
CA PHE A 49 -11.65 9.34 19.88
C PHE A 49 -10.54 8.31 19.66
N ASN A 50 -10.18 8.02 18.41
CA ASN A 50 -9.24 6.98 18.07
C ASN A 50 -7.90 7.54 17.55
N PHE A 51 -6.84 6.80 17.80
CA PHE A 51 -5.56 7.00 17.13
C PHE A 51 -5.50 6.13 15.86
N LYS A 52 -5.07 6.72 14.77
CA LYS A 52 -4.74 6.02 13.53
C LYS A 52 -3.22 5.95 13.39
N CYS A 53 -2.68 4.80 13.05
CA CYS A 53 -1.29 4.63 12.65
C CYS A 53 -1.24 4.11 11.22
N GLU A 54 -0.48 4.79 10.37
CA GLU A 54 -0.18 4.38 9.00
C GLU A 54 1.31 4.09 8.90
N ILE A 55 1.65 2.91 8.39
CA ILE A 55 3.03 2.47 8.16
C ILE A 55 3.21 2.25 6.66
N SER A 56 4.21 2.87 6.07
CA SER A 56 4.62 2.65 4.69
C SER A 56 6.11 2.33 4.64
N ILE A 57 6.47 1.20 4.07
CA ILE A 57 7.84 0.72 3.95
C ILE A 57 8.16 0.59 2.47
N HIS A 58 9.22 1.23 2.03
CA HIS A 58 9.78 1.14 0.69
C HIS A 58 10.93 0.13 0.73
N LEU A 59 10.69 -1.06 0.21
CA LEU A 59 11.68 -2.16 0.22
C LEU A 59 12.64 -2.05 -0.95
N GLU A 60 12.10 -1.95 -2.18
CA GLU A 60 12.86 -1.91 -3.43
C GLU A 60 12.21 -0.91 -4.39
N LYS A 61 12.87 -0.59 -5.51
CA LYS A 61 12.45 0.46 -6.47
C LYS A 61 10.94 0.57 -6.73
N THR A 62 10.22 -0.54 -6.76
CA THR A 62 8.77 -0.57 -7.07
C THR A 62 7.93 -1.29 -6.03
N ILE A 63 8.51 -1.65 -4.87
CA ILE A 63 7.85 -2.48 -3.87
C ILE A 63 7.65 -1.68 -2.58
N PHE A 64 6.40 -1.41 -2.30
CA PHE A 64 5.95 -0.76 -1.08
C PHE A 64 5.13 -1.75 -0.26
N VAL A 65 5.31 -1.73 1.05
CA VAL A 65 4.45 -2.44 2.00
C VAL A 65 3.77 -1.41 2.87
N LYS A 66 2.44 -1.32 2.74
CA LYS A 66 1.63 -0.34 3.48
C LYS A 66 0.69 -1.05 4.44
N SER A 67 0.37 -0.42 5.53
CA SER A 67 -0.71 -0.83 6.43
C SER A 67 -1.24 0.37 7.19
N HIS A 68 -2.48 0.25 7.66
CA HIS A 68 -3.05 1.19 8.61
C HIS A 68 -3.88 0.46 9.66
N SER A 69 -4.02 1.06 10.83
CA SER A 69 -4.88 0.56 11.89
C SER A 69 -5.34 1.66 12.82
N PHE A 70 -6.41 1.38 13.55
CA PHE A 70 -7.00 2.25 14.54
C PHE A 70 -6.98 1.57 15.91
N SER A 71 -6.84 2.37 16.98
CA SER A 71 -6.96 1.92 18.35
C SER A 71 -7.29 3.11 19.26
N ASN A 72 -7.72 2.84 20.49
CA ASN A 72 -7.98 3.86 21.51
C ASN A 72 -6.69 4.57 21.96
N ASP A 73 -5.52 3.98 21.73
CA ASP A 73 -4.21 4.54 22.05
C ASP A 73 -3.23 4.39 20.88
N ALA A 74 -2.18 5.22 20.89
CA ALA A 74 -1.21 5.28 19.80
C ALA A 74 -0.31 4.02 19.71
N TYR A 75 0.02 3.39 20.83
CA TYR A 75 0.80 2.15 20.85
C TYR A 75 -0.02 0.99 20.28
N GLY A 76 -1.28 0.86 20.67
CA GLY A 76 -2.20 -0.14 20.15
C GLY A 76 -2.40 0.03 18.63
N ALA A 77 -2.61 1.26 18.14
CA ALA A 77 -2.73 1.54 16.72
C ALA A 77 -1.46 1.13 15.95
N PHE A 78 -0.28 1.45 16.49
CA PHE A 78 0.99 1.05 15.90
C PHE A 78 1.16 -0.47 15.89
N ASN A 79 0.92 -1.15 17.01
CA ASN A 79 1.10 -2.59 17.14
C ASN A 79 0.21 -3.36 16.14
N LEU A 80 -1.06 -2.97 16.02
CA LEU A 80 -1.99 -3.57 15.06
C LEU A 80 -1.54 -3.33 13.61
N ALA A 81 -1.05 -2.13 13.27
CA ALA A 81 -0.51 -1.83 11.96
C ALA A 81 0.77 -2.65 11.68
N ASN A 82 1.68 -2.74 12.65
CA ASN A 82 2.92 -3.51 12.53
C ASN A 82 2.67 -5.02 12.38
N GLU A 83 1.67 -5.59 13.06
CA GLU A 83 1.29 -6.99 12.85
C GLU A 83 0.77 -7.24 11.42
N LYS A 84 0.03 -6.30 10.83
CA LYS A 84 -0.35 -6.38 9.42
C LYS A 84 0.87 -6.34 8.50
N ILE A 85 1.84 -5.44 8.77
CA ILE A 85 3.13 -5.38 8.06
C ILE A 85 3.86 -6.73 8.14
N LYS A 86 4.01 -7.30 9.33
CA LYS A 86 4.67 -8.61 9.53
C LYS A 86 4.02 -9.71 8.69
N LYS A 87 2.68 -9.79 8.67
CA LYS A 87 1.94 -10.78 7.88
C LYS A 87 2.16 -10.59 6.38
N ARG A 88 2.13 -9.34 5.88
CA ARG A 88 2.34 -8.99 4.47
C ARG A 88 3.76 -9.32 4.02
N ILE A 89 4.77 -8.88 4.77
CA ILE A 89 6.19 -9.16 4.51
C ILE A 89 6.46 -10.66 4.48
N ARG A 90 5.98 -11.43 5.45
CA ARG A 90 6.16 -12.88 5.50
C ARG A 90 5.56 -13.58 4.26
N ARG A 91 4.36 -13.14 3.83
CA ARG A 91 3.70 -13.68 2.63
C ARG A 91 4.49 -13.35 1.36
N TYR A 92 4.96 -12.10 1.25
CA TYR A 92 5.80 -11.64 0.15
C TYR A 92 7.13 -12.39 0.08
N HIS A 93 7.85 -12.48 1.19
CA HIS A 93 9.15 -13.17 1.28
C HIS A 93 9.03 -14.65 0.87
N ARG A 94 8.00 -15.35 1.32
CA ARG A 94 7.73 -16.74 0.91
C ARG A 94 7.53 -16.87 -0.60
N LYS A 95 6.77 -15.94 -1.21
CA LYS A 95 6.55 -15.97 -2.67
C LYS A 95 7.79 -15.58 -3.48
N LEU A 96 8.61 -14.67 -3.00
CA LEU A 96 9.90 -14.35 -3.65
C LEU A 96 10.83 -15.56 -3.74
N THR A 97 10.89 -16.34 -2.65
CA THR A 97 11.70 -17.58 -2.63
C THR A 97 11.18 -18.60 -3.65
N ASP A 98 9.85 -18.71 -3.81
CA ASP A 98 9.22 -19.61 -4.76
C ASP A 98 9.33 -19.15 -6.23
N HIS A 99 9.48 -17.84 -6.48
CA HIS A 99 9.44 -17.24 -7.82
C HIS A 99 10.78 -16.80 -8.39
N ARG A 100 11.89 -16.80 -7.63
CA ARG A 100 13.23 -16.43 -8.14
C ARG A 100 13.66 -17.23 -9.38
N SER A 101 13.10 -18.40 -9.62
CA SER A 101 13.33 -19.21 -10.81
C SER A 101 12.53 -18.80 -12.06
N LYS A 102 11.55 -17.90 -11.96
CA LYS A 102 10.62 -17.55 -13.05
C LYS A 102 10.68 -16.10 -13.54
N LEU A 103 11.43 -15.21 -12.89
CA LEU A 103 11.46 -13.76 -13.17
C LEU A 103 12.46 -13.34 -14.27
N ALA A 104 12.78 -14.19 -15.22
CA ALA A 104 13.61 -13.84 -16.38
C ALA A 104 12.77 -13.50 -17.63
N LYS A 105 11.62 -12.82 -17.50
CA LYS A 105 10.92 -12.27 -18.68
C LYS A 105 10.56 -10.81 -18.41
N LYS A 106 11.25 -9.94 -19.14
CA LYS A 106 10.95 -8.52 -19.33
C LYS A 106 9.61 -8.42 -20.07
N ASP A 107 8.51 -8.56 -19.33
CA ASP A 107 7.17 -8.37 -19.88
C ASP A 107 6.89 -6.88 -20.06
N LEU A 108 6.33 -6.55 -21.22
CA LEU A 108 5.99 -5.21 -21.66
C LEU A 108 5.15 -4.47 -20.61
N GLU A 109 5.76 -3.50 -19.97
CA GLU A 109 5.08 -2.52 -19.13
C GLU A 109 4.21 -1.62 -20.02
N THR A 110 3.01 -1.32 -19.58
CA THR A 110 2.10 -0.41 -20.28
C THR A 110 1.97 0.86 -19.46
N ASN A 111 2.34 2.00 -20.03
CA ASN A 111 2.17 3.30 -19.37
C ASN A 111 0.69 3.67 -19.34
N ALA A 112 0.27 4.29 -18.24
CA ALA A 112 -1.07 4.84 -18.03
C ALA A 112 -0.96 6.17 -17.28
N SER A 113 -1.96 7.04 -17.47
CA SER A 113 -2.10 8.25 -16.64
C SER A 113 -3.06 7.96 -15.50
N GLU A 114 -2.67 8.34 -14.27
CA GLU A 114 -3.54 8.34 -13.11
C GLU A 114 -4.04 9.76 -12.86
N TYR A 115 -5.34 9.94 -12.76
CA TYR A 115 -5.98 11.22 -12.45
C TYR A 115 -6.60 11.18 -11.06
N ILE A 116 -6.21 12.12 -10.20
CA ILE A 116 -6.85 12.31 -8.90
C ILE A 116 -8.01 13.28 -9.07
N ILE A 117 -9.21 12.80 -8.83
CA ILE A 117 -10.46 13.56 -8.95
C ILE A 117 -10.92 13.99 -7.57
N LYS A 118 -11.33 15.25 -7.45
CA LYS A 118 -11.86 15.80 -6.21
C LYS A 118 -13.18 15.13 -5.84
N ASN A 119 -13.27 14.61 -4.60
CA ASN A 119 -14.54 14.04 -4.13
C ASN A 119 -15.57 15.15 -3.90
N PRO A 120 -16.71 15.15 -4.61
CA PRO A 120 -17.74 16.18 -4.50
C PRO A 120 -18.38 16.27 -3.12
N GLU A 121 -18.45 15.17 -2.35
CA GLU A 121 -19.06 15.14 -1.01
C GLU A 121 -18.24 15.91 0.06
N LYS A 122 -16.96 16.21 -0.20
CA LYS A 122 -16.08 16.93 0.74
C LYS A 122 -16.05 18.44 0.53
N VAL A 123 -16.86 18.95 -0.37
CA VAL A 123 -16.88 20.38 -0.69
C VAL A 123 -18.32 20.86 -0.71
N ASN A 124 -18.64 21.83 0.19
CA ASN A 124 -19.88 22.59 0.14
C ASN A 124 -19.88 23.52 -1.10
N ILE A 125 -19.90 22.95 -2.31
CA ILE A 125 -20.04 23.72 -3.55
C ILE A 125 -21.49 23.57 -4.02
N LYS A 126 -22.16 24.71 -4.22
CA LYS A 126 -23.44 24.78 -4.92
C LYS A 126 -23.26 24.07 -6.26
N VAL A 127 -24.05 23.05 -6.49
CA VAL A 127 -24.04 22.15 -7.66
C VAL A 127 -24.23 22.98 -8.94
N SER A 128 -23.15 23.39 -9.58
CA SER A 128 -23.19 23.95 -10.93
C SER A 128 -22.11 23.42 -11.87
N GLU A 129 -21.16 22.61 -11.38
CA GLU A 129 -20.13 22.02 -12.23
C GLU A 129 -20.49 20.57 -12.59
N LYS A 130 -20.84 20.35 -13.87
CA LYS A 130 -21.23 19.04 -14.39
C LYS A 130 -20.05 18.07 -14.59
N GLU A 131 -18.80 18.53 -14.46
CA GLU A 131 -17.62 17.74 -14.73
C GLU A 131 -16.75 17.52 -13.47
N PRO A 132 -16.17 16.33 -13.30
CA PRO A 132 -15.29 16.05 -12.18
C PRO A 132 -14.00 16.87 -12.29
N VAL A 133 -13.63 17.55 -11.22
CA VAL A 133 -12.41 18.37 -11.15
C VAL A 133 -11.20 17.48 -10.93
N VAL A 134 -10.28 17.42 -11.90
CA VAL A 134 -8.98 16.77 -11.77
C VAL A 134 -8.06 17.69 -10.96
N ILE A 135 -7.53 17.19 -9.85
CA ILE A 135 -6.63 17.94 -8.95
C ILE A 135 -5.17 17.53 -9.06
N ALA A 136 -4.88 16.36 -9.62
CA ALA A 136 -3.53 15.91 -9.93
C ALA A 136 -3.54 14.88 -11.04
N GLU A 137 -2.44 14.80 -11.78
CA GLU A 137 -2.14 13.79 -12.79
C GLU A 137 -0.76 13.21 -12.50
N SER A 138 -0.61 11.89 -12.62
CA SER A 138 0.66 11.19 -12.50
C SER A 138 0.77 10.07 -13.53
N GLU A 139 2.00 9.72 -13.89
CA GLU A 139 2.26 8.53 -14.71
C GLU A 139 2.29 7.29 -13.83
N GLU A 140 1.57 6.27 -14.24
CA GLU A 140 1.55 4.94 -13.61
C GLU A 140 1.92 3.84 -14.61
N ILE A 141 2.46 2.73 -14.09
CA ILE A 141 2.85 1.58 -14.89
C ILE A 141 1.89 0.43 -14.61
N ILE A 142 1.14 0.01 -15.64
CA ILE A 142 0.34 -1.19 -15.59
C ILE A 142 1.28 -2.40 -15.72
N LYS A 143 1.45 -3.14 -14.64
CA LYS A 143 2.35 -4.29 -14.55
C LYS A 143 1.75 -5.54 -15.19
N SER A 144 2.60 -6.34 -15.83
CA SER A 144 2.23 -7.68 -16.30
C SER A 144 2.36 -8.68 -15.14
N LEU A 145 1.23 -9.21 -14.68
CA LEU A 145 1.14 -10.06 -13.48
C LEU A 145 0.24 -11.28 -13.72
N THR A 146 0.47 -12.34 -12.98
CA THR A 146 -0.54 -13.37 -12.77
C THR A 146 -1.60 -12.85 -11.78
N VAL A 147 -2.78 -13.44 -11.78
CA VAL A 147 -3.84 -13.09 -10.80
C VAL A 147 -3.34 -13.21 -9.36
N SER A 148 -2.54 -14.25 -9.06
CA SER A 148 -1.99 -14.46 -7.71
C SER A 148 -0.96 -13.39 -7.30
N GLU A 149 -0.16 -12.90 -8.23
CA GLU A 149 0.79 -11.80 -8.00
C GLU A 149 0.06 -10.46 -7.83
N ALA A 150 -0.98 -10.22 -8.64
CA ALA A 150 -1.80 -9.03 -8.53
C ALA A 150 -2.53 -8.96 -7.18
N ILE A 151 -3.11 -10.06 -6.70
CA ILE A 151 -3.70 -10.16 -5.34
C ILE A 151 -2.66 -9.82 -4.28
N MET A 152 -1.45 -10.39 -4.38
CA MET A 152 -0.38 -10.13 -3.43
C MET A 152 0.04 -8.65 -3.44
N LEU A 153 0.21 -8.06 -4.62
CA LEU A 153 0.62 -6.65 -4.76
C LEU A 153 -0.45 -5.70 -4.22
N MET A 154 -1.72 -6.00 -4.49
CA MET A 154 -2.86 -5.26 -3.93
C MET A 154 -2.87 -5.31 -2.40
N ASP A 155 -2.60 -6.48 -1.81
CA ASP A 155 -2.51 -6.64 -0.35
C ASP A 155 -1.29 -5.90 0.22
N LEU A 156 -0.11 -6.00 -0.42
CA LEU A 156 1.11 -5.29 0.00
C LEU A 156 0.91 -3.78 0.06
N ASN A 157 0.34 -3.22 -0.98
CA ASN A 157 0.14 -1.77 -1.11
C ASN A 157 -1.06 -1.24 -0.32
N ASP A 158 -1.81 -2.13 0.34
CA ASP A 158 -3.08 -1.81 1.03
C ASP A 158 -4.11 -1.13 0.10
N GLN A 159 -4.10 -1.54 -1.17
CA GLN A 159 -5.02 -1.02 -2.20
C GLN A 159 -6.36 -1.76 -2.16
N ASN A 160 -7.42 -1.06 -2.54
CA ASN A 160 -8.75 -1.65 -2.68
C ASN A 160 -8.99 -2.23 -4.06
N ALA A 161 -8.20 -1.82 -5.05
CA ALA A 161 -8.26 -2.33 -6.42
C ALA A 161 -6.88 -2.27 -7.07
N ILE A 162 -6.65 -3.15 -8.06
CA ILE A 162 -5.44 -3.14 -8.89
C ILE A 162 -5.82 -3.48 -10.34
N PHE A 163 -5.34 -2.65 -11.25
CA PHE A 163 -5.44 -2.86 -12.69
C PHE A 163 -4.12 -3.43 -13.20
N PHE A 164 -4.15 -4.53 -13.94
CA PHE A 164 -2.95 -5.23 -14.38
C PHE A 164 -3.16 -5.93 -15.72
N LYS A 165 -2.07 -6.19 -16.44
CA LYS A 165 -2.07 -7.02 -17.64
C LYS A 165 -1.85 -8.47 -17.23
N ASN A 166 -2.83 -9.33 -17.50
CA ASN A 166 -2.74 -10.73 -17.12
C ASN A 166 -1.73 -11.47 -18.02
N THR A 167 -0.70 -12.07 -17.43
CA THR A 167 0.36 -12.78 -18.16
C THR A 167 -0.14 -13.98 -18.94
N LYS A 168 -1.26 -14.59 -18.52
CA LYS A 168 -1.83 -15.78 -19.16
C LYS A 168 -2.55 -15.44 -20.47
N ASN A 169 -3.42 -14.42 -20.46
CA ASN A 169 -4.26 -14.07 -21.61
C ASN A 169 -3.89 -12.74 -22.28
N LYS A 170 -2.87 -12.03 -21.75
CA LYS A 170 -2.34 -10.74 -22.25
C LYS A 170 -3.39 -9.59 -22.23
N ARG A 171 -4.54 -9.77 -21.59
CA ARG A 171 -5.59 -8.77 -21.46
C ARG A 171 -5.44 -7.95 -20.17
N LEU A 172 -6.01 -6.75 -20.19
CA LEU A 172 -6.14 -5.92 -19.01
C LEU A 172 -7.22 -6.51 -18.11
N ASN A 173 -6.89 -6.70 -16.84
CA ASN A 173 -7.77 -7.26 -15.83
C ASN A 173 -7.83 -6.33 -14.61
N LEU A 174 -8.92 -6.38 -13.86
CA LEU A 174 -9.12 -5.65 -12.62
C LEU A 174 -9.40 -6.61 -11.48
N LEU A 175 -8.68 -6.46 -10.36
CA LEU A 175 -9.03 -7.04 -9.08
C LEU A 175 -9.49 -5.96 -8.12
N PHE A 176 -10.47 -6.26 -7.28
CA PHE A 176 -10.98 -5.33 -6.28
C PHE A 176 -11.49 -6.05 -5.02
N LYS A 177 -11.38 -5.37 -3.88
CA LYS A 177 -11.94 -5.87 -2.61
C LYS A 177 -13.44 -5.66 -2.60
N ARG A 178 -14.19 -6.71 -2.32
CA ARG A 178 -15.64 -6.69 -2.17
C ARG A 178 -16.01 -6.37 -0.71
N ALA A 179 -17.22 -5.87 -0.52
CA ALA A 179 -17.75 -5.59 0.82
C ALA A 179 -17.90 -6.86 1.68
N ASP A 180 -18.09 -8.03 1.05
CA ASP A 180 -18.19 -9.33 1.72
C ASP A 180 -16.81 -9.92 2.15
N GLY A 181 -15.72 -9.18 1.96
CA GLY A 181 -14.35 -9.58 2.29
C GLY A 181 -13.66 -10.44 1.23
N ASN A 182 -14.35 -10.84 0.17
CA ASN A 182 -13.80 -11.56 -0.97
C ASN A 182 -13.12 -10.62 -1.96
N ILE A 183 -12.43 -11.20 -2.95
CA ILE A 183 -11.80 -10.47 -4.05
C ILE A 183 -12.63 -10.69 -5.32
N GLY A 184 -13.09 -9.60 -5.92
CA GLY A 184 -13.69 -9.60 -7.23
C GLY A 184 -12.62 -9.59 -8.31
N TRP A 185 -12.85 -10.32 -9.41
CA TRP A 185 -11.98 -10.34 -10.57
C TRP A 185 -12.81 -10.11 -11.84
N LEU A 186 -12.44 -9.06 -12.58
CA LEU A 186 -13.01 -8.76 -13.89
C LEU A 186 -11.97 -9.09 -14.96
N ASP A 187 -12.33 -10.03 -15.84
CA ASP A 187 -11.59 -10.40 -17.05
C ASP A 187 -12.47 -10.07 -18.27
N PRO A 188 -12.15 -9.03 -19.06
CA PRO A 188 -12.94 -8.67 -20.24
C PRO A 188 -13.02 -9.83 -21.23
N LYS A 189 -14.24 -10.17 -21.65
CA LYS A 189 -14.45 -11.12 -22.76
C LYS A 189 -14.28 -10.40 -24.09
N LYS A 190 -13.86 -11.11 -25.12
CA LYS A 190 -13.95 -10.64 -26.50
C LYS A 190 -15.38 -10.66 -26.94
#